data_c5021beea482050e2e6a91432f09b15f
#
_entry.id   c5021beea482050e2e6a91432f09b15f
#
_cell.length_a   1.000
_cell.length_b   1.000
_cell.length_c   1.000
_cell.angle_alpha   90.00
_cell.angle_beta   90.00
_cell.angle_gamma   90.00
#
_symmetry.space_group_name_H-M   'P 1'
#
loop_
_entity.id
_entity.type
_entity.pdbx_description
1 polymer ?
#
loop_
_entity_poly.entity_id
_entity_poly.type
_entity_poly.pdbx_seq_one_letter_code
_entity_poly.pdbx_strand_id
1 'polypeptide(L)'
;MNTDVNVNGRVYTAPKTCAIVICLDGCEPAYLDVAIGEGLMPTLKRIRAMGSDHLAHSVIPSFTNPNNMSIATGRPPAVHGICGNYLYEPETGEEVMMNDVRFLRAPTVFGGLYNAGAKVAVVTAKDKLRALLGAGLKFDEDRAICFSSEKADQATLAENGIENASAYMDRPVPEVYSADLSEFVFAAGVKLLRTWAPDVMYLSTTDYIQHKFAPDEQGAKDFYAMFDRYLAELDALGAAIVV
;
A
#
# COMPACT_ATOMS: atom_id res chain seq x y z
N MET A 1 8.38 -21.31 -2.09
CA MET A 1 7.90 -21.43 -3.50
C MET A 1 8.98 -20.90 -4.43
N ASN A 2 9.29 -21.58 -5.50
CA ASN A 2 10.22 -21.08 -6.52
C ASN A 2 9.45 -21.07 -7.86
N THR A 3 8.43 -20.21 -7.93
CA THR A 3 7.49 -20.22 -9.06
C THR A 3 7.44 -18.83 -9.66
N ASP A 4 7.80 -18.74 -10.92
CA ASP A 4 7.61 -17.54 -11.73
C ASP A 4 6.13 -17.40 -12.09
N VAL A 5 5.59 -16.20 -11.91
CA VAL A 5 4.20 -15.87 -12.19
C VAL A 5 4.15 -14.83 -13.32
N ASN A 6 3.46 -15.13 -14.39
CA ASN A 6 3.25 -14.15 -15.46
C ASN A 6 1.98 -13.35 -15.18
N VAL A 7 2.14 -12.05 -14.99
CA VAL A 7 1.03 -11.11 -14.82
C VAL A 7 1.20 -9.97 -15.82
N ASN A 8 0.20 -9.74 -16.64
CA ASN A 8 0.18 -8.67 -17.63
C ASN A 8 1.40 -8.66 -18.58
N GLY A 9 1.92 -9.84 -18.94
CA GLY A 9 3.10 -9.98 -19.81
C GLY A 9 4.43 -9.61 -19.14
N ARG A 10 4.49 -9.64 -17.81
CA ARG A 10 5.73 -9.56 -17.02
C ARG A 10 5.84 -10.76 -16.10
N VAL A 11 7.07 -11.23 -15.92
CA VAL A 11 7.36 -12.36 -15.02
C VAL A 11 7.76 -11.80 -13.66
N TYR A 12 7.11 -12.31 -12.63
CA TYR A 12 7.40 -12.01 -11.23
C TYR A 12 7.83 -13.30 -10.53
N THR A 13 8.99 -13.28 -9.93
CA THR A 13 9.50 -14.41 -9.13
C THR A 13 8.95 -14.30 -7.71
N ALA A 14 8.42 -15.39 -7.18
CA ALA A 14 7.95 -15.44 -5.80
C ALA A 14 9.10 -15.10 -4.83
N PRO A 15 8.91 -14.20 -3.86
CA PRO A 15 9.97 -13.78 -2.96
C PRO A 15 10.37 -14.93 -2.01
N LYS A 16 11.66 -14.96 -1.63
CA LYS A 16 12.20 -15.93 -0.65
C LYS A 16 11.97 -15.51 0.80
N THR A 17 11.85 -14.22 1.01
CA THR A 17 11.50 -13.56 2.29
C THR A 17 10.32 -12.66 2.02
N CYS A 18 9.58 -12.25 3.05
CA CYS A 18 8.46 -11.32 2.84
C CYS A 18 8.90 -10.09 2.04
N ALA A 19 8.27 -9.85 0.90
CA ALA A 19 8.45 -8.63 0.13
C ALA A 19 7.38 -7.62 0.51
N ILE A 20 7.80 -6.46 1.02
CA ILE A 20 6.90 -5.38 1.42
C ILE A 20 7.08 -4.21 0.45
N VAL A 21 5.99 -3.81 -0.17
CA VAL A 21 5.90 -2.59 -0.98
C VAL A 21 5.12 -1.55 -0.20
N ILE A 22 5.73 -0.41 0.05
CA ILE A 22 5.13 0.72 0.79
C ILE A 22 4.91 1.87 -0.17
N CYS A 23 3.66 2.26 -0.37
CA CYS A 23 3.29 3.46 -1.11
C CYS A 23 3.02 4.60 -0.12
N LEU A 24 3.95 5.54 -0.05
CA LEU A 24 3.77 6.80 0.68
C LEU A 24 3.08 7.80 -0.26
N ASP A 25 1.75 7.88 -0.19
CA ASP A 25 0.98 8.76 -1.07
C ASP A 25 1.36 10.23 -0.85
N GLY A 26 1.56 10.98 -1.92
CA GLY A 26 1.97 12.39 -1.88
C GLY A 26 3.45 12.63 -1.52
N CYS A 27 4.26 11.59 -1.34
CA CYS A 27 5.66 11.73 -0.95
C CYS A 27 6.52 12.18 -2.14
N GLU A 28 6.91 13.45 -2.14
CA GLU A 28 7.94 13.95 -3.05
C GLU A 28 9.35 13.73 -2.48
N PRO A 29 10.39 13.65 -3.32
CA PRO A 29 11.78 13.48 -2.87
C PRO A 29 12.21 14.49 -1.81
N ALA A 30 11.70 15.74 -1.87
CA ALA A 30 12.04 16.79 -0.91
C ALA A 30 11.69 16.43 0.54
N TYR A 31 10.59 15.71 0.78
CA TYR A 31 10.23 15.25 2.15
C TYR A 31 11.29 14.29 2.71
N LEU A 32 11.74 13.34 1.87
CA LEU A 32 12.74 12.38 2.28
C LEU A 32 14.12 13.03 2.45
N ASP A 33 14.48 13.94 1.55
CA ASP A 33 15.79 14.62 1.59
C ASP A 33 15.93 15.50 2.82
N VAL A 34 14.89 16.26 3.19
CA VAL A 34 14.86 17.06 4.43
C VAL A 34 14.94 16.16 5.65
N ALA A 35 14.09 15.15 5.75
CA ALA A 35 14.04 14.27 6.91
C ALA A 35 15.33 13.45 7.09
N ILE A 36 15.94 12.97 6.00
CA ILE A 36 17.24 12.29 6.04
C ILE A 36 18.35 13.26 6.40
N GLY A 37 18.33 14.47 5.84
CA GLY A 37 19.33 15.53 6.10
C GLY A 37 19.36 15.95 7.56
N GLU A 38 18.20 16.01 8.21
CA GLU A 38 18.05 16.32 9.64
C GLU A 38 18.28 15.09 10.56
N GLY A 39 18.55 13.91 10.00
CA GLY A 39 18.80 12.69 10.80
C GLY A 39 17.54 12.02 11.35
N LEU A 40 16.35 12.39 10.87
CA LEU A 40 15.06 11.85 11.33
C LEU A 40 14.76 10.48 10.74
N MET A 41 15.42 10.11 9.60
CA MET A 41 15.21 8.85 8.90
C MET A 41 16.52 8.04 8.73
N PRO A 42 17.15 7.61 9.83
CA PRO A 42 18.40 6.86 9.77
C PRO A 42 18.26 5.49 9.09
N THR A 43 17.08 4.85 9.23
CA THR A 43 16.83 3.54 8.62
C THR A 43 16.71 3.66 7.11
N LEU A 44 15.88 4.59 6.61
CA LEU A 44 15.74 4.82 5.17
C LEU A 44 17.07 5.26 4.54
N LYS A 45 17.84 6.14 5.22
CA LYS A 45 19.17 6.54 4.78
C LYS A 45 20.08 5.31 4.57
N ARG A 46 20.06 4.37 5.50
CA ARG A 46 20.84 3.13 5.41
C ARG A 46 20.34 2.23 4.28
N ILE A 47 19.04 2.03 4.15
CA ILE A 47 18.42 1.22 3.09
C ILE A 47 18.77 1.79 1.72
N ARG A 48 18.64 3.09 1.50
CA ARG A 48 19.04 3.77 0.25
C ARG A 48 20.52 3.54 -0.09
N ALA A 49 21.40 3.58 0.91
CA ALA A 49 22.83 3.37 0.71
C ALA A 49 23.22 1.91 0.39
N MET A 50 22.41 0.94 0.83
CA MET A 50 22.68 -0.51 0.63
C MET A 50 21.91 -1.10 -0.55
N GLY A 51 20.82 -0.47 -0.94
CA GLY A 51 19.89 -0.91 -1.99
C GLY A 51 20.02 -0.13 -3.27
N SER A 52 18.89 0.15 -3.89
CA SER A 52 18.76 0.99 -5.09
C SER A 52 17.80 2.14 -4.81
N ASP A 53 18.13 3.31 -5.35
CA ASP A 53 17.29 4.52 -5.25
C ASP A 53 17.11 5.09 -6.65
N HIS A 54 15.85 5.18 -7.09
CA HIS A 54 15.48 5.61 -8.44
C HIS A 54 14.33 6.58 -8.41
N LEU A 55 14.47 7.69 -9.12
CA LEU A 55 13.36 8.58 -9.40
C LEU A 55 12.48 7.98 -10.51
N ALA A 56 11.18 8.02 -10.30
CA ALA A 56 10.19 7.61 -11.28
C ALA A 56 9.14 8.71 -11.46
N HIS A 57 8.58 8.80 -12.66
CA HIS A 57 7.46 9.67 -12.90
C HIS A 57 6.14 8.99 -12.53
N SER A 58 5.27 9.71 -11.82
CA SER A 58 3.88 9.30 -11.65
C SER A 58 3.12 9.36 -12.99
N VAL A 59 1.97 8.71 -13.05
CA VAL A 59 1.05 8.92 -14.19
C VAL A 59 0.46 10.32 -14.13
N ILE A 60 0.04 10.86 -15.29
CA ILE A 60 -0.60 12.17 -15.38
C ILE A 60 -2.08 11.96 -15.73
N PRO A 61 -3.00 12.47 -14.90
CA PRO A 61 -2.80 13.21 -13.65
C PRO A 61 -2.33 12.28 -12.52
N SER A 62 -1.57 12.84 -11.54
CA SER A 62 -0.95 12.12 -10.44
C SER A 62 -1.95 11.85 -9.29
N PHE A 63 -3.03 11.16 -9.59
CA PHE A 63 -4.04 10.78 -8.59
C PHE A 63 -3.72 9.45 -7.92
N THR A 64 -4.27 9.26 -6.71
CA THR A 64 -4.07 8.07 -5.87
C THR A 64 -4.42 6.77 -6.59
N ASN A 65 -5.64 6.66 -7.17
CA ASN A 65 -6.10 5.41 -7.76
C ASN A 65 -5.25 4.96 -8.96
N PRO A 66 -4.98 5.80 -10.00
CA PRO A 66 -4.19 5.36 -11.15
C PRO A 66 -2.75 5.01 -10.79
N ASN A 67 -2.12 5.71 -9.84
CA ASN A 67 -0.75 5.40 -9.43
C ASN A 67 -0.67 4.11 -8.62
N ASN A 68 -1.52 3.92 -7.61
CA ASN A 68 -1.58 2.66 -6.87
C ASN A 68 -1.87 1.47 -7.80
N MET A 69 -2.79 1.63 -8.77
CA MET A 69 -3.08 0.55 -9.71
C MET A 69 -1.97 0.32 -10.73
N SER A 70 -1.19 1.33 -11.08
CA SER A 70 0.02 1.15 -11.89
C SER A 70 1.07 0.32 -11.15
N ILE A 71 1.25 0.54 -9.85
CA ILE A 71 2.11 -0.29 -8.98
C ILE A 71 1.54 -1.72 -8.88
N ALA A 72 0.26 -1.84 -8.49
CA ALA A 72 -0.39 -3.13 -8.22
C ALA A 72 -0.52 -4.03 -9.45
N THR A 73 -0.61 -3.47 -10.66
CA THR A 73 -0.72 -4.23 -11.91
C THR A 73 0.60 -4.34 -12.69
N GLY A 74 1.60 -3.53 -12.33
CA GLY A 74 2.85 -3.37 -13.08
C GLY A 74 2.63 -2.78 -14.49
N ARG A 75 1.52 -2.07 -14.74
CA ARG A 75 1.13 -1.54 -16.04
C ARG A 75 0.55 -0.12 -15.93
N PRO A 76 0.64 0.69 -17.00
CA PRO A 76 0.07 2.04 -17.01
C PRO A 76 -1.46 2.03 -17.14
N PRO A 77 -2.14 3.17 -16.90
CA PRO A 77 -3.59 3.34 -17.01
C PRO A 77 -4.19 2.86 -18.34
N ALA A 78 -3.49 3.01 -19.45
CA ALA A 78 -3.91 2.51 -20.77
C ALA A 78 -4.16 0.99 -20.78
N VAL A 79 -3.52 0.24 -19.89
CA VAL A 79 -3.69 -1.22 -19.75
C VAL A 79 -4.66 -1.56 -18.64
N HIS A 80 -4.47 -1.01 -17.43
CA HIS A 80 -5.30 -1.39 -16.28
C HIS A 80 -6.64 -0.65 -16.19
N GLY A 81 -6.85 0.41 -16.96
CA GLY A 81 -8.15 1.09 -17.11
C GLY A 81 -8.45 2.18 -16.08
N ILE A 82 -7.78 2.20 -14.93
CA ILE A 82 -8.00 3.20 -13.89
C ILE A 82 -7.19 4.45 -14.24
N CYS A 83 -7.86 5.48 -14.78
CA CYS A 83 -7.20 6.68 -15.31
C CYS A 83 -7.38 7.94 -14.45
N GLY A 84 -8.18 7.86 -13.39
CA GLY A 84 -8.45 8.96 -12.46
C GLY A 84 -9.07 8.46 -11.17
N ASN A 85 -9.42 9.38 -10.27
CA ASN A 85 -10.23 9.07 -9.10
C ASN A 85 -11.73 9.03 -9.45
N TYR A 86 -12.13 9.74 -10.51
CA TYR A 86 -13.50 9.81 -11.03
C TYR A 86 -13.50 9.68 -12.56
N LEU A 87 -14.62 9.25 -13.09
CA LEU A 87 -14.94 9.31 -14.51
C LEU A 87 -16.36 9.83 -14.70
N TYR A 88 -16.61 10.43 -15.83
CA TYR A 88 -17.96 10.67 -16.31
C TYR A 88 -18.45 9.41 -17.06
N GLU A 89 -19.51 8.77 -16.56
CA GLU A 89 -20.07 7.57 -17.19
C GLU A 89 -21.11 7.99 -18.24
N PRO A 90 -20.83 7.83 -19.54
CA PRO A 90 -21.71 8.36 -20.59
C PRO A 90 -23.09 7.69 -20.61
N GLU A 91 -23.20 6.45 -20.14
CA GLU A 91 -24.44 5.68 -20.15
C GLU A 91 -25.44 6.19 -19.11
N THR A 92 -24.95 6.63 -17.95
CA THR A 92 -25.79 7.14 -16.86
C THR A 92 -25.83 8.66 -16.81
N GLY A 93 -24.83 9.35 -17.40
CA GLY A 93 -24.67 10.79 -17.31
C GLY A 93 -24.19 11.27 -15.94
N GLU A 94 -23.57 10.40 -15.15
CA GLU A 94 -23.14 10.67 -13.78
C GLU A 94 -21.62 10.68 -13.64
N GLU A 95 -21.12 11.43 -12.66
CA GLU A 95 -19.74 11.31 -12.18
C GLU A 95 -19.65 10.12 -11.22
N VAL A 96 -18.81 9.13 -11.58
CA VAL A 96 -18.63 7.90 -10.81
C VAL A 96 -17.21 7.79 -10.32
N MET A 97 -17.04 7.41 -9.06
CA MET A 97 -15.72 7.17 -8.47
C MET A 97 -15.10 5.90 -9.06
N MET A 98 -13.85 5.99 -9.54
CA MET A 98 -13.09 4.87 -10.10
C MET A 98 -12.46 4.01 -9.00
N ASN A 99 -13.26 3.48 -8.10
CA ASN A 99 -12.87 2.59 -7.00
C ASN A 99 -13.54 1.20 -7.07
N ASP A 100 -14.39 0.98 -8.07
CA ASP A 100 -15.04 -0.31 -8.31
C ASP A 100 -14.16 -1.19 -9.21
N VAL A 101 -14.03 -2.45 -8.85
CA VAL A 101 -13.25 -3.47 -9.59
C VAL A 101 -13.75 -3.65 -11.04
N ARG A 102 -15.02 -3.30 -11.34
CA ARG A 102 -15.57 -3.33 -12.71
C ARG A 102 -14.79 -2.50 -13.72
N PHE A 103 -14.10 -1.44 -13.25
CA PHE A 103 -13.27 -0.58 -14.09
C PHE A 103 -11.87 -1.12 -14.34
N LEU A 104 -11.44 -2.11 -13.53
CA LEU A 104 -10.12 -2.69 -13.63
C LEU A 104 -10.06 -3.70 -14.78
N ARG A 105 -9.18 -3.43 -15.75
CA ARG A 105 -9.03 -4.23 -16.99
C ARG A 105 -7.84 -5.19 -16.98
N ALA A 106 -7.04 -5.15 -15.93
CA ALA A 106 -5.83 -5.98 -15.79
C ALA A 106 -5.76 -6.59 -14.39
N PRO A 107 -5.34 -7.84 -14.24
CA PRO A 107 -5.15 -8.48 -12.95
C PRO A 107 -4.04 -7.77 -12.13
N THR A 108 -4.16 -7.83 -10.81
CA THR A 108 -3.12 -7.37 -9.90
C THR A 108 -1.99 -8.40 -9.79
N VAL A 109 -0.77 -7.94 -9.53
CA VAL A 109 0.38 -8.79 -9.19
C VAL A 109 0.08 -9.58 -7.91
N PHE A 110 -0.65 -8.99 -6.97
CA PHE A 110 -1.09 -9.62 -5.73
C PHE A 110 -1.99 -10.82 -5.99
N GLY A 111 -3.02 -10.66 -6.84
CA GLY A 111 -3.90 -11.77 -7.27
C GLY A 111 -3.14 -12.86 -8.03
N GLY A 112 -2.17 -12.47 -8.87
CA GLY A 112 -1.30 -13.40 -9.57
C GLY A 112 -0.45 -14.25 -8.63
N LEU A 113 0.21 -13.62 -7.65
CA LEU A 113 1.01 -14.31 -6.63
C LEU A 113 0.15 -15.16 -5.69
N TYR A 114 -1.02 -14.66 -5.28
CA TYR A 114 -2.00 -15.41 -4.50
C TYR A 114 -2.42 -16.72 -5.22
N ASN A 115 -2.75 -16.63 -6.51
CA ASN A 115 -3.13 -17.80 -7.31
C ASN A 115 -1.97 -18.81 -7.48
N ALA A 116 -0.73 -18.35 -7.37
CA ALA A 116 0.46 -19.21 -7.34
C ALA A 116 0.76 -19.78 -5.94
N GLY A 117 -0.12 -19.52 -4.96
CA GLY A 117 -0.04 -20.06 -3.60
C GLY A 117 0.65 -19.15 -2.59
N ALA A 118 0.97 -17.89 -2.92
CA ALA A 118 1.53 -16.95 -1.97
C ALA A 118 0.49 -16.48 -0.94
N LYS A 119 0.98 -16.15 0.24
CA LYS A 119 0.24 -15.51 1.33
C LYS A 119 0.37 -14.00 1.19
N VAL A 120 -0.75 -13.29 0.96
CA VAL A 120 -0.76 -11.89 0.55
C VAL A 120 -1.50 -11.03 1.55
N ALA A 121 -0.88 -9.95 2.03
CA ALA A 121 -1.52 -8.92 2.85
C ALA A 121 -1.55 -7.57 2.10
N VAL A 122 -2.70 -6.91 2.14
CA VAL A 122 -2.88 -5.55 1.61
C VAL A 122 -3.53 -4.69 2.70
N VAL A 123 -2.87 -3.62 3.10
CA VAL A 123 -3.40 -2.67 4.08
C VAL A 123 -3.37 -1.28 3.49
N THR A 124 -4.51 -0.62 3.47
CA THR A 124 -4.65 0.76 2.97
C THR A 124 -5.11 1.71 4.06
N ALA A 125 -4.78 2.98 3.94
CA ALA A 125 -5.33 4.00 4.83
C ALA A 125 -6.83 4.21 4.54
N LYS A 126 -7.19 4.42 3.27
CA LYS A 126 -8.55 4.71 2.80
C LYS A 126 -9.25 3.49 2.23
N ASP A 127 -10.52 3.28 2.60
CA ASP A 127 -11.30 2.13 2.15
C ASP A 127 -11.59 2.15 0.63
N LYS A 128 -11.70 3.34 0.04
CA LYS A 128 -11.96 3.49 -1.40
C LYS A 128 -10.97 2.77 -2.32
N LEU A 129 -9.73 2.52 -1.86
CA LEU A 129 -8.70 1.85 -2.64
C LEU A 129 -8.65 0.33 -2.36
N ARG A 130 -9.19 -0.13 -1.25
CA ARG A 130 -9.13 -1.52 -0.77
C ARG A 130 -9.62 -2.53 -1.80
N ALA A 131 -10.81 -2.28 -2.38
CA ALA A 131 -11.40 -3.21 -3.34
C ALA A 131 -10.56 -3.40 -4.60
N LEU A 132 -9.99 -2.32 -5.14
CA LEU A 132 -9.12 -2.36 -6.32
C LEU A 132 -7.81 -3.13 -6.04
N LEU A 133 -7.17 -2.86 -4.91
CA LEU A 133 -5.92 -3.53 -4.52
C LEU A 133 -6.14 -4.99 -4.15
N GLY A 134 -7.31 -5.32 -3.57
CA GLY A 134 -7.71 -6.69 -3.25
C GLY A 134 -8.22 -7.50 -4.43
N ALA A 135 -8.28 -6.90 -5.64
CA ALA A 135 -8.80 -7.60 -6.81
C ALA A 135 -7.99 -8.87 -7.12
N GLY A 136 -8.71 -10.01 -7.21
CA GLY A 136 -8.12 -11.32 -7.45
C GLY A 136 -7.72 -12.09 -6.18
N LEU A 137 -7.85 -11.50 -4.99
CA LEU A 137 -7.70 -12.22 -3.72
C LEU A 137 -9.01 -12.91 -3.33
N LYS A 138 -8.89 -14.05 -2.64
CA LYS A 138 -10.01 -14.77 -2.00
C LYS A 138 -9.71 -14.93 -0.52
N PHE A 139 -10.72 -14.81 0.31
CA PHE A 139 -10.57 -14.73 1.77
C PHE A 139 -11.03 -15.99 2.51
N ASP A 140 -11.26 -17.08 1.80
CA ASP A 140 -11.76 -18.37 2.31
C ASP A 140 -10.66 -19.38 2.69
N GLU A 141 -9.37 -19.09 2.38
CA GLU A 141 -8.28 -20.04 2.50
C GLU A 141 -7.15 -19.61 3.47
N ASP A 142 -7.37 -18.62 4.34
CA ASP A 142 -6.34 -18.04 5.24
C ASP A 142 -5.00 -17.68 4.56
N ARG A 143 -5.08 -17.28 3.28
CA ARG A 143 -3.91 -16.87 2.48
C ARG A 143 -3.98 -15.43 2.00
N ALA A 144 -5.06 -14.73 2.27
CA ALA A 144 -5.22 -13.32 1.91
C ALA A 144 -5.81 -12.51 3.07
N ILE A 145 -5.24 -11.34 3.30
CA ILE A 145 -5.80 -10.29 4.16
C ILE A 145 -5.81 -9.00 3.36
N CYS A 146 -6.97 -8.29 3.34
CA CYS A 146 -7.10 -7.00 2.68
C CYS A 146 -8.09 -6.12 3.43
N PHE A 147 -7.61 -5.08 4.11
CA PHE A 147 -8.47 -4.15 4.86
C PHE A 147 -7.94 -2.71 4.81
N SER A 148 -8.76 -1.77 5.28
CA SER A 148 -8.40 -0.36 5.44
C SER A 148 -8.35 0.05 6.91
N SER A 149 -7.49 1.01 7.24
CA SER A 149 -7.47 1.64 8.58
C SER A 149 -8.78 2.37 8.85
N GLU A 150 -9.35 3.02 7.82
CA GLU A 150 -10.58 3.81 7.88
C GLU A 150 -11.80 2.99 8.36
N LYS A 151 -11.84 1.69 8.04
CA LYS A 151 -12.93 0.78 8.40
C LYS A 151 -12.42 -0.51 9.06
N ALA A 152 -11.38 -0.37 9.86
CA ALA A 152 -10.72 -1.54 10.47
C ALA A 152 -11.65 -2.33 11.41
N ASP A 153 -12.59 -1.68 12.08
CA ASP A 153 -13.63 -2.29 12.94
C ASP A 153 -14.73 -3.03 12.18
N GLN A 154 -14.90 -2.71 10.88
CA GLN A 154 -15.91 -3.31 10.01
C GLN A 154 -15.35 -4.49 9.19
N ALA A 155 -14.06 -4.79 9.32
CA ALA A 155 -13.44 -5.91 8.62
C ALA A 155 -14.06 -7.25 9.04
N THR A 156 -14.35 -8.11 8.06
CA THR A 156 -14.92 -9.45 8.27
C THR A 156 -14.01 -10.52 7.65
N LEU A 157 -14.07 -11.73 8.17
CA LEU A 157 -13.35 -12.87 7.56
C LEU A 157 -13.74 -13.07 6.10
N ALA A 158 -15.02 -12.93 5.78
CA ALA A 158 -15.54 -13.19 4.43
C ALA A 158 -15.07 -12.18 3.37
N GLU A 159 -14.90 -10.90 3.74
CA GLU A 159 -14.57 -9.84 2.79
C GLU A 159 -13.12 -9.34 2.90
N ASN A 160 -12.46 -9.64 4.03
CA ASN A 160 -11.16 -9.06 4.35
C ASN A 160 -10.11 -10.11 4.76
N GLY A 161 -10.51 -11.36 5.03
CA GLY A 161 -9.64 -12.40 5.55
C GLY A 161 -9.19 -12.19 7.00
N ILE A 162 -9.80 -11.21 7.68
CA ILE A 162 -9.56 -10.88 9.08
C ILE A 162 -10.83 -10.35 9.72
N GLU A 163 -11.13 -10.77 10.94
CA GLU A 163 -12.28 -10.28 11.70
C GLU A 163 -11.86 -9.09 12.55
N ASN A 164 -12.60 -7.98 12.46
CA ASN A 164 -12.38 -6.76 13.24
C ASN A 164 -10.89 -6.41 13.38
N ALA A 165 -10.31 -5.85 12.31
CA ALA A 165 -8.89 -5.52 12.28
C ALA A 165 -8.47 -4.51 13.37
N SER A 166 -9.38 -3.65 13.84
CA SER A 166 -9.14 -2.74 14.98
C SER A 166 -8.89 -3.54 16.26
N ALA A 167 -9.73 -4.53 16.56
CA ALA A 167 -9.55 -5.42 17.72
C ALA A 167 -8.28 -6.28 17.55
N TYR A 168 -8.04 -6.83 16.35
CA TYR A 168 -6.80 -7.56 16.09
C TYR A 168 -5.56 -6.71 16.34
N MET A 169 -5.60 -5.42 15.97
CA MET A 169 -4.50 -4.48 16.19
C MET A 169 -4.38 -4.01 17.62
N ASP A 170 -5.40 -4.18 18.45
CA ASP A 170 -5.52 -3.56 19.77
C ASP A 170 -5.36 -2.02 19.69
N ARG A 171 -5.98 -1.44 18.66
CA ARG A 171 -5.97 0.00 18.39
C ARG A 171 -7.35 0.46 17.96
N PRO A 172 -7.81 1.63 18.40
CA PRO A 172 -9.06 2.22 17.90
C PRO A 172 -8.93 2.55 16.40
N VAL A 173 -10.07 2.66 15.73
CA VAL A 173 -10.13 3.20 14.37
C VAL A 173 -9.68 4.66 14.41
N PRO A 174 -8.68 5.06 13.61
CA PRO A 174 -8.18 6.42 13.61
C PRO A 174 -9.16 7.40 12.95
N GLU A 175 -9.06 8.68 13.31
CA GLU A 175 -9.73 9.74 12.58
C GLU A 175 -9.28 9.79 11.11
N VAL A 176 -10.24 9.95 10.20
CA VAL A 176 -10.00 9.90 8.73
C VAL A 176 -8.99 10.95 8.26
N TYR A 177 -9.01 12.14 8.90
CA TYR A 177 -8.12 13.25 8.59
C TYR A 177 -7.07 13.42 9.69
N SER A 178 -6.25 12.39 9.89
CA SER A 178 -5.14 12.38 10.85
C SER A 178 -3.92 11.64 10.32
N ALA A 179 -2.75 11.87 10.92
CA ALA A 179 -1.54 11.09 10.68
C ALA A 179 -1.72 9.63 11.13
N ASP A 180 -2.54 9.42 12.17
CA ASP A 180 -2.78 8.12 12.78
C ASP A 180 -3.39 7.12 11.80
N LEU A 181 -4.14 7.63 10.78
CA LEU A 181 -4.70 6.76 9.74
C LEU A 181 -3.60 6.02 8.94
N SER A 182 -2.49 6.71 8.64
CA SER A 182 -1.32 6.12 8.00
C SER A 182 -0.44 5.35 8.99
N GLU A 183 -0.33 5.82 10.24
CA GLU A 183 0.41 5.09 11.28
C GLU A 183 -0.20 3.70 11.54
N PHE A 184 -1.54 3.60 11.52
CA PHE A 184 -2.24 2.32 11.65
C PHE A 184 -1.82 1.33 10.56
N VAL A 185 -1.64 1.79 9.32
CA VAL A 185 -1.17 0.95 8.20
C VAL A 185 0.20 0.34 8.52
N PHE A 186 1.14 1.15 9.00
CA PHE A 186 2.49 0.67 9.33
C PHE A 186 2.48 -0.29 10.52
N ALA A 187 1.73 0.06 11.58
CA ALA A 187 1.57 -0.80 12.74
C ALA A 187 0.96 -2.15 12.36
N ALA A 188 -0.03 -2.15 11.45
CA ALA A 188 -0.63 -3.36 10.91
C ALA A 188 0.38 -4.19 10.11
N GLY A 189 1.21 -3.54 9.29
CA GLY A 189 2.28 -4.20 8.57
C GLY A 189 3.24 -4.96 9.50
N VAL A 190 3.72 -4.31 10.56
CA VAL A 190 4.59 -4.92 11.56
C VAL A 190 3.91 -6.09 12.26
N LYS A 191 2.65 -5.91 12.71
CA LYS A 191 1.92 -6.97 13.41
C LYS A 191 1.63 -8.16 12.52
N LEU A 192 1.18 -7.95 11.29
CA LEU A 192 0.93 -9.01 10.32
C LEU A 192 2.22 -9.78 9.98
N LEU A 193 3.34 -9.06 9.81
CA LEU A 193 4.63 -9.73 9.55
C LEU A 193 5.04 -10.65 10.70
N ARG A 194 4.82 -10.21 11.96
CA ARG A 194 5.15 -11.01 13.17
C ARG A 194 4.24 -12.20 13.41
N THR A 195 2.94 -12.05 13.15
CA THR A 195 1.93 -13.01 13.64
C THR A 195 1.27 -13.83 12.55
N TRP A 196 1.26 -13.33 11.31
CA TRP A 196 0.64 -14.00 10.17
C TRP A 196 1.63 -14.38 9.07
N ALA A 197 2.80 -13.73 9.02
CA ALA A 197 3.92 -14.00 8.14
C ALA A 197 3.54 -14.12 6.64
N PRO A 198 3.10 -13.01 5.99
CA PRO A 198 2.82 -13.00 4.56
C PRO A 198 4.08 -13.18 3.73
N ASP A 199 3.95 -13.73 2.52
CA ASP A 199 5.01 -13.75 1.52
C ASP A 199 5.15 -12.38 0.82
N VAL A 200 4.02 -11.70 0.62
CA VAL A 200 3.95 -10.37 -0.01
C VAL A 200 3.01 -9.46 0.77
N MET A 201 3.44 -8.23 0.98
CA MET A 201 2.64 -7.21 1.66
C MET A 201 2.66 -5.90 0.87
N TYR A 202 1.49 -5.26 0.77
CA TYR A 202 1.34 -3.91 0.25
C TYR A 202 0.76 -2.99 1.30
N LEU A 203 1.46 -1.90 1.59
CA LEU A 203 1.07 -0.90 2.58
C LEU A 203 0.89 0.45 1.86
N SER A 204 -0.30 1.03 1.90
CA SER A 204 -0.59 2.29 1.23
C SER A 204 -1.13 3.32 2.21
N THR A 205 -0.45 4.46 2.31
CA THR A 205 -0.85 5.57 3.18
C THR A 205 -1.84 6.51 2.50
N THR A 206 -2.18 7.60 3.17
CA THR A 206 -2.86 8.76 2.61
C THR A 206 -1.91 9.95 2.58
N ASP A 207 -2.15 10.88 1.68
CA ASP A 207 -1.41 12.13 1.45
C ASP A 207 -1.84 13.28 2.39
N TYR A 208 -2.54 12.97 3.49
CA TYR A 208 -3.07 13.99 4.40
C TYR A 208 -1.99 14.94 4.94
N ILE A 209 -0.84 14.40 5.31
CA ILE A 209 0.28 15.19 5.84
C ILE A 209 0.85 16.10 4.75
N GLN A 210 1.02 15.60 3.55
CA GLN A 210 1.55 16.35 2.41
C GLN A 210 0.61 17.47 1.92
N HIS A 211 -0.68 17.36 2.21
CA HIS A 211 -1.66 18.44 2.03
C HIS A 211 -1.62 19.53 3.11
N LYS A 212 -1.00 19.26 4.25
CA LYS A 212 -1.02 20.16 5.41
C LYS A 212 0.31 20.82 5.69
N PHE A 213 1.41 20.15 5.41
CA PHE A 213 2.74 20.55 5.84
C PHE A 213 3.74 20.48 4.71
N ALA A 214 4.55 21.54 4.56
CA ALA A 214 5.73 21.50 3.70
C ALA A 214 6.82 20.58 4.29
N PRO A 215 7.82 20.16 3.49
CA PRO A 215 8.86 19.22 3.93
C PRO A 215 9.63 19.63 5.19
N ASP A 216 9.83 20.94 5.39
CA ASP A 216 10.57 21.53 6.52
C ASP A 216 9.71 21.84 7.73
N GLU A 217 8.39 21.65 7.65
CA GLU A 217 7.47 21.88 8.76
C GLU A 217 7.42 20.68 9.73
N GLN A 218 7.17 20.98 11.02
CA GLN A 218 7.24 19.99 12.08
C GLN A 218 6.29 18.80 11.86
N GLY A 219 5.08 19.04 11.36
CA GLY A 219 4.11 17.96 11.11
C GLY A 219 4.59 16.96 10.08
N ALA A 220 5.29 17.40 9.03
CA ALA A 220 5.93 16.49 8.06
C ALA A 220 7.09 15.73 8.72
N LYS A 221 7.96 16.43 9.44
CA LYS A 221 9.11 15.83 10.14
C LYS A 221 8.68 14.72 11.12
N ASP A 222 7.64 14.98 11.90
CA ASP A 222 7.09 14.01 12.87
C ASP A 222 6.55 12.77 12.15
N PHE A 223 5.85 12.94 11.02
CA PHE A 223 5.33 11.85 10.22
C PHE A 223 6.44 10.98 9.64
N TYR A 224 7.46 11.57 9.03
CA TYR A 224 8.57 10.83 8.42
C TYR A 224 9.47 10.17 9.48
N ALA A 225 9.65 10.79 10.64
CA ALA A 225 10.33 10.16 11.78
C ALA A 225 9.53 8.96 12.34
N MET A 226 8.20 9.08 12.41
CA MET A 226 7.31 7.97 12.77
C MET A 226 7.42 6.83 11.75
N PHE A 227 7.36 7.14 10.47
CA PHE A 227 7.50 6.14 9.40
C PHE A 227 8.83 5.38 9.51
N ASP A 228 9.96 6.09 9.72
CA ASP A 228 11.29 5.45 9.82
C ASP A 228 11.40 4.48 11.00
N ARG A 229 10.68 4.73 12.12
CA ARG A 229 10.61 3.78 13.24
C ARG A 229 9.95 2.47 12.83
N TYR A 230 8.82 2.52 12.12
CA TYR A 230 8.16 1.32 11.60
C TYR A 230 8.97 0.63 10.52
N LEU A 231 9.66 1.40 9.67
CA LEU A 231 10.58 0.87 8.67
C LEU A 231 11.71 0.07 9.32
N ALA A 232 12.26 0.56 10.45
CA ALA A 232 13.28 -0.14 11.23
C ALA A 232 12.76 -1.48 11.80
N GLU A 233 11.50 -1.53 12.25
CA GLU A 233 10.90 -2.76 12.74
C GLU A 233 10.68 -3.80 11.63
N LEU A 234 10.20 -3.35 10.46
CA LEU A 234 10.01 -4.23 9.29
C LEU A 234 11.34 -4.79 8.78
N ASP A 235 12.37 -3.94 8.73
CA ASP A 235 13.72 -4.34 8.34
C ASP A 235 14.35 -5.33 9.33
N ALA A 236 14.21 -5.08 10.63
CA ALA A 236 14.69 -5.99 11.69
C ALA A 236 14.01 -7.37 11.66
N LEU A 237 12.80 -7.46 11.09
CA LEU A 237 12.09 -8.73 10.86
C LEU A 237 12.54 -9.44 9.57
N GLY A 238 13.51 -8.91 8.84
CA GLY A 238 14.12 -9.53 7.67
C GLY A 238 13.31 -9.40 6.37
N ALA A 239 12.41 -8.42 6.27
CA ALA A 239 11.67 -8.16 5.06
C ALA A 239 12.55 -7.55 3.95
N ALA A 240 12.24 -7.89 2.70
CA ALA A 240 12.71 -7.13 1.54
C ALA A 240 11.76 -5.94 1.32
N ILE A 241 12.26 -4.71 1.40
CA ILE A 241 11.43 -3.51 1.44
C ILE A 241 11.64 -2.67 0.18
N VAL A 242 10.52 -2.21 -0.39
CA VAL A 242 10.44 -1.19 -1.45
C VAL A 242 9.57 -0.05 -0.93
N VAL A 243 10.06 1.17 -1.01
CA VAL A 243 9.34 2.40 -0.66
C VAL A 243 9.16 3.24 -1.90
#